data_84268380927c4a536e9b9013d20ba1f3
#
_entry.id   84268380927c4a536e9b9013d20ba1f3
#
_cell.length_a   1.000
_cell.length_b   1.000
_cell.length_c   1.000
_cell.angle_alpha   90.00
_cell.angle_beta   90.00
_cell.angle_gamma   90.00
#
_symmetry.space_group_name_H-M   'P 1'
#
loop_
_entity.id
_entity.type
_entity.pdbx_description
1 polymer ?
#
loop_
_entity_poly.entity_id
_entity_poly.type
_entity_poly.pdbx_seq_one_letter_code
_entity_poly.pdbx_strand_id
1 'polypeptide(L)'
;LTHAFTIGGTKNGALFGEALVLTRPMPHFRWHMKQRGAVLAKGRLLGLQFQALLEDGLYFDLARRANELAFRLRDGVAALGYPFPVASPSNQQFPVLPNETVAKLQEMGYEFETDHPVDANHTCIRLVTSWATPETAVEDFLRDLAGC
;
A
#
# COMPACT_ATOMS: atom_id res chain seq x y z
N LEU A 1 10.40 16.09 15.56
CA LEU A 1 9.39 16.62 14.63
C LEU A 1 10.10 17.10 13.37
N THR A 2 9.55 16.79 12.20
CA THR A 2 10.13 17.18 10.91
C THR A 2 9.74 18.62 10.52
N HIS A 3 10.56 19.25 9.69
CA HIS A 3 10.29 20.59 9.13
C HIS A 3 9.51 20.52 7.80
N ALA A 4 9.60 19.41 7.13
CA ALA A 4 8.88 19.12 5.89
C ALA A 4 8.58 17.63 5.81
N PHE A 5 7.46 17.27 5.18
CA PHE A 5 7.11 15.88 4.84
C PHE A 5 6.23 15.86 3.60
N THR A 6 6.15 14.70 2.96
CA THR A 6 5.29 14.51 1.81
C THR A 6 4.10 13.62 2.15
N ILE A 7 3.00 13.85 1.44
CA ILE A 7 1.80 13.01 1.49
C ILE A 7 1.57 12.49 0.08
N GLY A 8 1.72 11.18 -0.10
CA GLY A 8 1.44 10.52 -1.38
C GLY A 8 -0.05 10.47 -1.67
N GLY A 9 -0.44 10.71 -2.93
CA GLY A 9 -1.84 10.65 -3.35
C GLY A 9 -2.18 9.42 -4.18
N THR A 10 -1.29 8.98 -5.06
CA THR A 10 -1.57 7.98 -6.11
C THR A 10 -1.89 6.57 -5.60
N LYS A 11 -1.44 6.20 -4.43
CA LYS A 11 -1.75 4.90 -3.80
C LYS A 11 -3.00 4.96 -2.92
N ASN A 12 -3.58 6.15 -2.73
CA ASN A 12 -4.72 6.37 -1.85
C ASN A 12 -5.82 7.23 -2.49
N GLY A 13 -6.11 6.98 -3.78
CA GLY A 13 -7.27 7.52 -4.49
C GLY A 13 -7.01 8.71 -5.41
N ALA A 14 -5.85 9.36 -5.38
CA ALA A 14 -5.52 10.40 -6.35
C ALA A 14 -5.09 9.81 -7.70
N LEU A 15 -5.40 10.49 -8.80
CA LEU A 15 -4.94 10.12 -10.13
C LEU A 15 -3.42 10.33 -10.28
N PHE A 16 -2.92 11.43 -9.73
CA PHE A 16 -1.51 11.79 -9.77
C PHE A 16 -1.19 12.86 -8.71
N GLY A 17 0.08 13.01 -8.40
CA GLY A 17 0.58 14.07 -7.53
C GLY A 17 0.90 13.63 -6.12
N GLU A 18 1.62 14.51 -5.45
CA GLU A 18 2.07 14.39 -4.09
C GLU A 18 2.01 15.77 -3.42
N ALA A 19 1.60 15.83 -2.17
CA ALA A 19 1.59 17.07 -1.40
C ALA A 19 2.87 17.19 -0.57
N LEU A 20 3.55 18.33 -0.66
CA LEU A 20 4.62 18.69 0.25
C LEU A 20 4.06 19.61 1.33
N VAL A 21 4.20 19.20 2.57
CA VAL A 21 3.79 19.97 3.74
C VAL A 21 5.02 20.59 4.40
N LEU A 22 5.00 21.92 4.55
CA LEU A 22 6.02 22.66 5.27
C LEU A 22 5.45 23.08 6.63
N THR A 23 6.06 22.64 7.73
CA THR A 23 5.61 22.95 9.09
C THR A 23 6.06 24.32 9.58
N ARG A 24 6.90 24.98 8.80
CA ARG A 24 7.35 26.36 9.00
C ARG A 24 7.66 27.03 7.66
N PRO A 25 7.60 28.36 7.56
CA PRO A 25 7.97 29.08 6.35
C PRO A 25 9.40 28.74 5.90
N MET A 26 9.56 28.47 4.61
CA MET A 26 10.87 28.30 3.98
C MET A 26 11.11 29.48 3.04
N PRO A 27 12.09 30.34 3.31
CA PRO A 27 12.38 31.50 2.46
C PRO A 27 12.66 31.06 1.02
N HIS A 28 12.14 31.81 0.08
CA HIS A 28 12.36 31.62 -1.36
C HIS A 28 11.90 30.24 -1.91
N PHE A 29 11.12 29.43 -1.16
CA PHE A 29 10.70 28.08 -1.58
C PHE A 29 10.04 28.09 -2.97
N ARG A 30 9.14 29.04 -3.25
CA ARG A 30 8.48 29.15 -4.55
C ARG A 30 9.46 29.41 -5.71
N TRP A 31 10.56 30.13 -5.47
CA TRP A 31 11.61 30.34 -6.46
C TRP A 31 12.38 29.03 -6.74
N HIS A 32 12.68 28.28 -5.69
CA HIS A 32 13.30 26.96 -5.85
C HIS A 32 12.41 25.99 -6.63
N MET A 33 11.11 25.98 -6.36
CA MET A 33 10.15 25.20 -7.15
C MET A 33 10.21 25.60 -8.63
N LYS A 34 10.17 26.92 -8.92
CA LYS A 34 10.20 27.41 -10.30
C LYS A 34 11.50 27.04 -11.02
N GLN A 35 12.64 27.20 -10.37
CA GLN A 35 13.95 26.81 -10.92
C GLN A 35 14.03 25.33 -11.29
N ARG A 36 13.32 24.46 -10.55
CA ARG A 36 13.27 23.01 -10.76
C ARG A 36 12.14 22.57 -11.69
N GLY A 37 11.44 23.50 -12.31
CA GLY A 37 10.30 23.16 -13.18
C GLY A 37 9.06 22.61 -12.45
N ALA A 38 9.01 22.76 -11.12
CA ALA A 38 7.96 22.19 -10.27
C ALA A 38 6.73 23.09 -10.11
N VAL A 39 6.55 24.09 -10.98
CA VAL A 39 5.38 24.99 -10.98
C VAL A 39 4.49 24.63 -12.17
N LEU A 40 3.40 23.93 -11.89
CA LEU A 40 2.40 23.61 -12.88
C LEU A 40 1.40 24.77 -13.05
N ALA A 41 1.20 25.25 -14.28
CA ALA A 41 0.27 26.35 -14.58
C ALA A 41 -1.20 26.01 -14.20
N LYS A 42 -1.58 24.73 -14.29
CA LYS A 42 -2.88 24.20 -13.89
C LYS A 42 -2.83 23.44 -12.56
N GLY A 43 -1.98 23.87 -11.63
CA GLY A 43 -1.74 23.22 -10.33
C GLY A 43 -2.99 23.03 -9.46
N ARG A 44 -4.05 23.79 -9.70
CA ARG A 44 -5.35 23.57 -9.05
C ARG A 44 -5.91 22.16 -9.26
N LEU A 45 -5.60 21.49 -10.38
CA LEU A 45 -6.04 20.12 -10.63
C LEU A 45 -5.43 19.13 -9.62
N LEU A 46 -4.18 19.36 -9.22
CA LEU A 46 -3.55 18.62 -8.13
C LEU A 46 -4.17 18.98 -6.78
N GLY A 47 -4.36 20.28 -6.53
CA GLY A 47 -4.93 20.77 -5.27
C GLY A 47 -6.34 20.26 -5.01
N LEU A 48 -7.19 20.23 -6.03
CA LEU A 48 -8.57 19.73 -5.91
C LEU A 48 -8.63 18.25 -5.52
N GLN A 49 -7.69 17.41 -5.99
CA GLN A 49 -7.63 16.01 -5.59
C GLN A 49 -7.32 15.89 -4.09
N PHE A 50 -6.31 16.63 -3.61
CA PHE A 50 -5.99 16.64 -2.18
C PHE A 50 -7.08 17.27 -1.32
N GLN A 51 -7.74 18.31 -1.84
CA GLN A 51 -8.91 18.89 -1.15
C GLN A 51 -9.98 17.83 -0.96
N ALA A 52 -10.41 17.14 -2.03
CA ALA A 52 -11.44 16.12 -1.97
C ALA A 52 -11.03 14.92 -1.08
N LEU A 53 -9.78 14.52 -1.11
CA LEU A 53 -9.28 13.41 -0.28
C LEU A 53 -9.20 13.78 1.21
N LEU A 54 -8.87 15.03 1.55
CA LEU A 54 -8.73 15.46 2.94
C LEU A 54 -10.04 15.99 3.54
N GLU A 55 -10.97 16.43 2.68
CA GLU A 55 -12.31 16.82 3.10
C GLU A 55 -13.05 15.63 3.70
N ASP A 56 -13.71 15.84 4.83
CA ASP A 56 -14.46 14.82 5.58
C ASP A 56 -13.65 13.54 5.95
N GLY A 57 -12.31 13.60 5.83
CA GLY A 57 -11.44 12.51 6.25
C GLY A 57 -11.33 11.32 5.29
N LEU A 58 -11.82 11.42 4.07
CA LEU A 58 -11.82 10.34 3.07
C LEU A 58 -10.44 9.69 2.88
N TYR A 59 -9.35 10.48 2.86
CA TYR A 59 -7.98 9.96 2.76
C TYR A 59 -7.66 8.92 3.83
N PHE A 60 -8.09 9.19 5.06
CA PHE A 60 -7.86 8.28 6.20
C PHE A 60 -8.76 7.06 6.17
N ASP A 61 -10.00 7.22 5.69
CA ASP A 61 -10.95 6.11 5.58
C ASP A 61 -10.52 5.11 4.51
N LEU A 62 -10.02 5.59 3.37
CA LEU A 62 -9.45 4.74 2.32
C LEU A 62 -8.24 3.92 2.84
N ALA A 63 -7.33 4.58 3.57
CA ALA A 63 -6.17 3.91 4.16
C ALA A 63 -6.57 2.91 5.26
N ARG A 64 -7.56 3.26 6.10
CA ARG A 64 -8.10 2.37 7.13
C ARG A 64 -8.68 1.11 6.51
N ARG A 65 -9.51 1.23 5.47
CA ARG A 65 -10.06 0.09 4.75
C ARG A 65 -8.96 -0.82 4.19
N ALA A 66 -7.92 -0.24 3.56
CA ALA A 66 -6.79 -1.02 3.06
C ALA A 66 -6.12 -1.83 4.17
N ASN A 67 -5.88 -1.21 5.34
CA ASN A 67 -5.27 -1.87 6.49
C ASN A 67 -6.17 -2.95 7.10
N GLU A 68 -7.47 -2.71 7.23
CA GLU A 68 -8.43 -3.70 7.75
C GLU A 68 -8.44 -4.96 6.90
N LEU A 69 -8.44 -4.82 5.57
CA LEU A 69 -8.36 -5.96 4.65
C LEU A 69 -7.01 -6.69 4.75
N ALA A 70 -5.91 -5.95 4.90
CA ALA A 70 -4.59 -6.53 5.11
C ALA A 70 -4.50 -7.33 6.40
N PHE A 71 -5.12 -6.85 7.48
CA PHE A 71 -5.13 -7.56 8.76
C PHE A 71 -6.01 -8.81 8.72
N ARG A 72 -7.17 -8.76 8.05
CA ARG A 72 -7.99 -9.96 7.80
C ARG A 72 -7.20 -11.00 6.99
N LEU A 73 -6.50 -10.57 5.95
CA LEU A 73 -5.64 -11.43 5.14
C LEU A 73 -4.52 -12.05 5.99
N ARG A 74 -3.80 -11.24 6.75
CA ARG A 74 -2.75 -11.70 7.68
C ARG A 74 -3.28 -12.74 8.67
N ASP A 75 -4.37 -12.43 9.33
CA ASP A 75 -4.93 -13.29 10.38
C ASP A 75 -5.42 -14.62 9.79
N GLY A 76 -6.01 -14.61 8.59
CA GLY A 76 -6.40 -15.80 7.86
C GLY A 76 -5.21 -16.67 7.44
N VAL A 77 -4.17 -16.06 6.89
CA VAL A 77 -2.92 -16.76 6.50
C VAL A 77 -2.23 -17.33 7.73
N ALA A 78 -2.16 -16.58 8.84
CA ALA A 78 -1.60 -17.07 10.10
C ALA A 78 -2.40 -18.24 10.69
N ALA A 79 -3.73 -18.23 10.57
CA ALA A 79 -4.59 -19.33 11.02
C ALA A 79 -4.35 -20.63 10.22
N LEU A 80 -3.87 -20.53 8.98
CA LEU A 80 -3.45 -21.66 8.16
C LEU A 80 -2.04 -22.16 8.52
N GLY A 81 -1.36 -21.54 9.49
CA GLY A 81 -0.05 -21.97 10.00
C GLY A 81 1.14 -21.33 9.32
N TYR A 82 0.94 -20.37 8.40
CA TYR A 82 2.05 -19.71 7.71
C TYR A 82 2.63 -18.57 8.58
N PRO A 83 3.95 -18.53 8.79
CA PRO A 83 4.57 -17.53 9.66
C PRO A 83 4.74 -16.17 9.01
N PHE A 84 4.75 -15.15 9.84
CA PHE A 84 5.08 -13.76 9.49
C PHE A 84 6.33 -13.33 10.25
N PRO A 85 7.50 -13.26 9.62
CA PRO A 85 8.75 -12.85 10.30
C PRO A 85 8.74 -11.37 10.70
N VAL A 86 7.90 -10.56 10.05
CA VAL A 86 7.76 -9.12 10.31
C VAL A 86 6.32 -8.80 10.66
N ALA A 87 6.11 -8.15 11.81
CA ALA A 87 4.83 -7.57 12.19
C ALA A 87 4.63 -6.25 11.44
N SER A 88 3.94 -6.27 10.32
CA SER A 88 3.63 -5.07 9.54
C SER A 88 2.35 -4.40 10.05
N PRO A 89 2.38 -3.11 10.40
CA PRO A 89 1.20 -2.33 10.78
C PRO A 89 0.48 -1.70 9.59
N SER A 90 0.87 -2.05 8.35
CA SER A 90 0.39 -1.42 7.12
C SER A 90 -0.42 -2.39 6.26
N ASN A 91 -0.84 -1.91 5.09
CA ASN A 91 -1.51 -2.69 4.06
C ASN A 91 -0.60 -3.69 3.31
N GLN A 92 0.67 -3.80 3.69
CA GLN A 92 1.61 -4.78 3.14
C GLN A 92 1.89 -5.86 4.19
N GLN A 93 1.72 -7.12 3.80
CA GLN A 93 1.92 -8.27 4.67
C GLN A 93 2.94 -9.24 4.05
N PHE A 94 3.78 -9.84 4.88
CA PHE A 94 4.95 -10.60 4.44
C PHE A 94 4.92 -12.03 5.00
N PRO A 95 4.03 -12.91 4.51
CA PRO A 95 4.03 -14.33 4.91
C PRO A 95 5.17 -15.08 4.25
N VAL A 96 5.63 -16.14 4.94
CA VAL A 96 6.55 -17.14 4.40
C VAL A 96 5.76 -18.36 3.99
N LEU A 97 5.83 -18.72 2.72
CA LEU A 97 5.13 -19.87 2.14
C LEU A 97 6.11 -20.90 1.58
N PRO A 98 5.73 -22.21 1.55
CA PRO A 98 6.46 -23.19 0.77
C PRO A 98 6.52 -22.81 -0.72
N ASN A 99 7.65 -23.07 -1.38
CA ASN A 99 7.80 -22.75 -2.81
C ASN A 99 6.74 -23.43 -3.69
N GLU A 100 6.31 -24.62 -3.31
CA GLU A 100 5.23 -25.35 -3.99
C GLU A 100 3.88 -24.60 -3.88
N THR A 101 3.56 -24.07 -2.70
CA THR A 101 2.35 -23.26 -2.48
C THR A 101 2.41 -21.96 -3.28
N VAL A 102 3.58 -21.29 -3.33
CA VAL A 102 3.78 -20.10 -4.14
C VAL A 102 3.50 -20.41 -5.62
N ALA A 103 4.04 -21.50 -6.16
CA ALA A 103 3.83 -21.92 -7.55
C ALA A 103 2.36 -22.20 -7.84
N LYS A 104 1.66 -22.94 -6.97
CA LYS A 104 0.23 -23.21 -7.13
C LYS A 104 -0.62 -21.96 -7.17
N LEU A 105 -0.36 -21.01 -6.26
CA LEU A 105 -1.08 -19.73 -6.26
C LEU A 105 -0.86 -18.94 -7.55
N GLN A 106 0.36 -18.94 -8.08
CA GLN A 106 0.67 -18.30 -9.37
C GLN A 106 -0.04 -18.98 -10.54
N GLU A 107 -0.12 -20.31 -10.55
CA GLU A 107 -0.87 -21.09 -11.54
C GLU A 107 -2.39 -20.80 -11.48
N MET A 108 -2.92 -20.50 -10.30
CA MET A 108 -4.32 -20.08 -10.11
C MET A 108 -4.55 -18.62 -10.57
N GLY A 109 -3.50 -17.89 -10.96
CA GLY A 109 -3.59 -16.52 -11.46
C GLY A 109 -3.40 -15.43 -10.40
N TYR A 110 -2.95 -15.77 -9.19
CA TYR A 110 -2.59 -14.78 -8.20
C TYR A 110 -1.26 -14.11 -8.53
N GLU A 111 -1.24 -12.79 -8.50
CA GLU A 111 -0.05 -11.97 -8.71
C GLU A 111 0.39 -11.32 -7.39
N PHE A 112 1.63 -11.55 -7.01
CA PHE A 112 2.27 -10.95 -5.84
C PHE A 112 3.79 -10.87 -6.06
N GLU A 113 4.45 -10.01 -5.30
CA GLU A 113 5.90 -9.93 -5.37
C GLU A 113 6.56 -10.98 -4.45
N THR A 114 7.60 -11.60 -4.96
CA THR A 114 8.55 -12.40 -4.19
C THR A 114 9.53 -11.44 -3.52
N ASP A 115 9.50 -11.36 -2.18
CA ASP A 115 10.38 -10.44 -1.45
C ASP A 115 11.80 -11.02 -1.37
N HIS A 116 11.94 -12.21 -0.78
CA HIS A 116 13.22 -12.93 -0.75
C HIS A 116 13.02 -14.42 -0.44
N PRO A 117 13.96 -15.30 -0.87
CA PRO A 117 14.01 -16.69 -0.40
C PRO A 117 14.42 -16.72 1.07
N VAL A 118 13.72 -17.52 1.88
CA VAL A 118 14.04 -17.71 3.30
C VAL A 118 14.99 -18.90 3.48
N ASP A 119 14.72 -19.98 2.75
CA ASP A 119 15.56 -21.17 2.66
C ASP A 119 15.37 -21.89 1.30
N ALA A 120 15.85 -23.11 1.15
CA ALA A 120 15.74 -23.87 -0.09
C ALA A 120 14.28 -24.18 -0.49
N ASN A 121 13.36 -24.21 0.47
CA ASN A 121 11.97 -24.67 0.27
C ASN A 121 10.92 -23.57 0.54
N HIS A 122 11.32 -22.43 1.08
CA HIS A 122 10.39 -21.38 1.50
C HIS A 122 10.78 -20.01 0.97
N THR A 123 9.78 -19.26 0.60
CA THR A 123 9.89 -17.88 0.09
C THR A 123 9.00 -16.94 0.89
N CYS A 124 9.54 -15.79 1.26
CA CYS A 124 8.77 -14.66 1.74
C CYS A 124 8.13 -13.95 0.55
N ILE A 125 6.82 -13.80 0.54
CA ILE A 125 6.09 -13.06 -0.48
C ILE A 125 5.51 -11.78 0.11
N ARG A 126 5.20 -10.80 -0.74
CA ARG A 126 4.55 -9.56 -0.33
C ARG A 126 3.10 -9.52 -0.85
N LEU A 127 2.15 -9.58 0.05
CA LEU A 127 0.74 -9.37 -0.22
C LEU A 127 0.37 -7.92 0.08
N VAL A 128 -0.38 -7.29 -0.82
CA VAL A 128 -0.76 -5.88 -0.69
C VAL A 128 -2.25 -5.72 -0.95
N THR A 129 -2.92 -5.06 -0.02
CA THR A 129 -4.30 -4.61 -0.21
C THR A 129 -4.35 -3.11 -0.49
N SER A 130 -5.43 -2.63 -1.05
CA SER A 130 -5.69 -1.22 -1.29
C SER A 130 -7.13 -0.87 -0.91
N TRP A 131 -7.45 0.42 -0.98
CA TRP A 131 -8.83 0.90 -0.82
C TRP A 131 -9.79 0.28 -1.86
N ALA A 132 -9.28 -0.11 -3.02
CA ALA A 132 -10.07 -0.70 -4.12
C ALA A 132 -10.12 -2.24 -4.05
N THR A 133 -9.42 -2.89 -3.13
CA THR A 133 -9.45 -4.35 -2.98
C THR A 133 -10.84 -4.80 -2.54
N PRO A 134 -11.53 -5.68 -3.31
CA PRO A 134 -12.80 -6.27 -2.86
C PRO A 134 -12.58 -7.20 -1.66
N GLU A 135 -13.53 -7.26 -0.74
CA GLU A 135 -13.48 -8.22 0.38
C GLU A 135 -13.44 -9.66 -0.10
N THR A 136 -14.21 -9.96 -1.15
CA THR A 136 -14.23 -11.28 -1.79
C THR A 136 -12.87 -11.73 -2.30
N ALA A 137 -12.00 -10.82 -2.75
CA ALA A 137 -10.65 -11.18 -3.18
C ALA A 137 -9.79 -11.70 -2.02
N VAL A 138 -9.98 -11.17 -0.81
CA VAL A 138 -9.31 -11.69 0.39
C VAL A 138 -9.87 -13.07 0.77
N GLU A 139 -11.20 -13.23 0.71
CA GLU A 139 -11.87 -14.51 1.02
C GLU A 139 -11.49 -15.60 0.03
N ASP A 140 -11.48 -15.29 -1.27
CA ASP A 140 -11.07 -16.21 -2.33
C ASP A 140 -9.61 -16.64 -2.16
N PHE A 141 -8.71 -15.69 -1.93
CA PHE A 141 -7.30 -16.00 -1.69
C PHE A 141 -7.11 -16.94 -0.48
N LEU A 142 -7.77 -16.66 0.64
CA LEU A 142 -7.66 -17.50 1.84
C LEU A 142 -8.23 -18.90 1.63
N ARG A 143 -9.35 -19.03 0.92
CA ARG A 143 -9.94 -20.31 0.56
C ARG A 143 -8.98 -21.13 -0.34
N ASP A 144 -8.42 -20.51 -1.36
CA ASP A 144 -7.57 -21.17 -2.34
C ASP A 144 -6.20 -21.53 -1.71
N LEU A 145 -5.66 -20.66 -0.84
CA LEU A 145 -4.46 -20.97 -0.05
C LEU A 145 -4.67 -22.17 0.89
N ALA A 146 -5.85 -22.31 1.48
CA ALA A 146 -6.18 -23.45 2.33
C ALA A 146 -6.25 -24.77 1.55
N GLY A 147 -6.43 -24.73 0.23
CA GLY A 147 -6.44 -25.89 -0.67
C GLY A 147 -5.07 -26.26 -1.23
N CYS A 148 -4.03 -25.45 -0.99
CA CYS A 148 -2.68 -25.72 -1.48
C CYS A 148 -1.91 -26.71 -0.63
#